data_d70d1c1ab54ae7f24286241d82d60b10
#
_entry.id   d70d1c1ab54ae7f24286241d82d60b10
#
_cell.length_a   1.000
_cell.length_b   1.000
_cell.length_c   1.000
_cell.angle_alpha   90.00
_cell.angle_beta   90.00
_cell.angle_gamma   90.00
#
_symmetry.space_group_name_H-M   'P 1'
#
loop_
_entity.id
_entity.type
_entity.pdbx_description
1 polymer ?
#
loop_
_entity_poly.entity_id
_entity_poly.type
_entity_poly.pdbx_seq_one_letter_code
_entity_poly.pdbx_strand_id
1 'polypeptide(L)'
;MNLLKSKGVALLGLVALASTGALGSEGDVDYRHYSMEAIGGHMQAIVKILRQEVPHNEQLSLHANAIADMARIAPDLFPKGSQGREALPAIWEQPEDFAEHLDAFHSAAEAFKKAAASGDAATIGSAIGGLGQSCKGCHDSYREE
;
A
#
# COMPACT_ATOMS: atom_id res chain seq x y z
N MET A 1 77.86 1.09 8.74
CA MET A 1 76.70 1.83 9.29
C MET A 1 75.59 1.78 8.28
N ASN A 2 74.80 0.71 8.40
CA ASN A 2 73.75 0.34 7.41
C ASN A 2 72.37 0.81 7.86
N LEU A 3 71.78 1.75 7.13
CA LEU A 3 70.39 2.15 7.33
C LEU A 3 69.43 1.16 6.58
N LEU A 4 68.67 0.37 7.31
CA LEU A 4 67.55 -0.40 6.75
C LEU A 4 66.38 0.54 6.45
N LYS A 5 66.04 0.66 5.17
CA LYS A 5 64.78 1.29 4.74
C LYS A 5 63.65 0.28 4.83
N SER A 6 62.78 0.47 5.85
CA SER A 6 61.51 -0.24 5.96
C SER A 6 60.54 0.29 4.92
N LYS A 7 60.09 -0.58 3.99
CA LYS A 7 59.01 -0.29 3.05
C LYS A 7 57.69 -0.69 3.73
N GLY A 8 56.94 0.30 4.18
CA GLY A 8 55.58 0.07 4.66
C GLY A 8 54.62 -0.25 3.50
N VAL A 9 54.05 -1.45 3.51
CA VAL A 9 52.98 -1.84 2.61
C VAL A 9 51.69 -1.37 3.25
N ALA A 10 51.06 -0.36 2.66
CA ALA A 10 49.73 0.09 3.03
C ALA A 10 48.68 -0.88 2.42
N LEU A 11 48.06 -1.70 3.25
CA LEU A 11 46.92 -2.56 2.88
C LEU A 11 45.68 -1.64 2.82
N LEU A 12 45.26 -1.25 1.62
CA LEU A 12 43.94 -0.63 1.44
C LEU A 12 42.88 -1.73 1.59
N GLY A 13 42.24 -1.75 2.74
CA GLY A 13 41.07 -2.56 2.97
C GLY A 13 39.87 -2.03 2.15
N LEU A 14 39.45 -2.76 1.12
CA LEU A 14 38.23 -2.51 0.37
C LEU A 14 37.05 -2.87 1.26
N VAL A 15 36.42 -1.89 1.91
CA VAL A 15 35.13 -2.11 2.61
C VAL A 15 34.04 -2.20 1.54
N ALA A 16 33.64 -3.42 1.21
CA ALA A 16 32.43 -3.65 0.43
C ALA A 16 31.22 -3.27 1.28
N LEU A 17 30.57 -2.14 0.98
CA LEU A 17 29.25 -1.84 1.49
C LEU A 17 28.26 -2.82 0.85
N ALA A 18 27.98 -3.92 1.53
CA ALA A 18 26.84 -4.76 1.21
C ALA A 18 25.59 -3.93 1.48
N SER A 19 24.90 -3.50 0.42
CA SER A 19 23.54 -2.96 0.51
C SER A 19 22.62 -4.09 0.96
N THR A 20 22.47 -4.27 2.26
CA THR A 20 21.42 -5.14 2.82
C THR A 20 20.10 -4.42 2.58
N GLY A 21 19.42 -4.75 1.48
CA GLY A 21 18.02 -4.38 1.32
C GLY A 21 17.29 -4.83 2.59
N ALA A 22 16.63 -3.91 3.27
CA ALA A 22 15.88 -4.24 4.47
C ALA A 22 14.84 -5.30 4.10
N LEU A 23 14.95 -6.48 4.70
CA LEU A 23 13.93 -7.51 4.62
C LEU A 23 12.76 -7.06 5.49
N GLY A 24 11.54 -7.31 5.05
CA GLY A 24 10.34 -7.01 5.82
C GLY A 24 10.38 -7.66 7.20
N SER A 25 9.90 -6.94 8.19
CA SER A 25 9.86 -7.34 9.60
C SER A 25 8.45 -7.73 10.02
N GLU A 26 8.30 -8.30 11.21
CA GLU A 26 6.99 -8.52 11.84
C GLU A 26 6.22 -7.18 11.98
N GLY A 27 6.92 -6.09 12.27
CA GLY A 27 6.34 -4.75 12.32
C GLY A 27 5.76 -4.29 10.97
N ASP A 28 6.38 -4.65 9.83
CA ASP A 28 5.85 -4.34 8.50
C ASP A 28 4.57 -5.14 8.21
N VAL A 29 4.53 -6.41 8.65
CA VAL A 29 3.34 -7.26 8.53
C VAL A 29 2.18 -6.69 9.32
N ASP A 30 2.40 -6.26 10.56
CA ASP A 30 1.39 -5.65 11.41
C ASP A 30 0.96 -4.28 10.89
N TYR A 31 1.90 -3.45 10.45
CA TYR A 31 1.59 -2.14 9.87
C TYR A 31 0.70 -2.27 8.62
N ARG A 32 1.02 -3.20 7.73
CA ARG A 32 0.16 -3.52 6.57
C ARG A 32 -1.23 -3.94 7.01
N HIS A 33 -1.33 -4.85 7.96
CA HIS A 33 -2.61 -5.35 8.46
C HIS A 33 -3.50 -4.20 8.97
N TYR A 34 -2.99 -3.38 9.87
CA TYR A 34 -3.76 -2.25 10.42
C TYR A 34 -4.06 -1.18 9.37
N SER A 35 -3.18 -0.97 8.40
CA SER A 35 -3.44 -0.07 7.27
C SER A 35 -4.59 -0.55 6.40
N MET A 36 -4.66 -1.85 6.10
CA MET A 36 -5.76 -2.44 5.33
C MET A 36 -7.06 -2.46 6.13
N GLU A 37 -7.03 -2.71 7.44
CA GLU A 37 -8.21 -2.57 8.31
C GLU A 37 -8.75 -1.14 8.33
N ALA A 38 -7.87 -0.13 8.37
CA ALA A 38 -8.28 1.27 8.32
C ALA A 38 -8.99 1.60 6.99
N ILE A 39 -8.44 1.15 5.84
CA ILE A 39 -9.09 1.29 4.52
C ILE A 39 -10.47 0.61 4.55
N GLY A 40 -10.54 -0.60 5.05
CA GLY A 40 -11.79 -1.35 5.20
C GLY A 40 -12.82 -0.62 6.08
N GLY A 41 -12.39 -0.05 7.19
CA GLY A 41 -13.22 0.74 8.09
C GLY A 41 -13.80 1.98 7.41
N HIS A 42 -12.99 2.73 6.67
CA HIS A 42 -13.46 3.86 5.87
C HIS A 42 -14.45 3.42 4.79
N MET A 43 -14.19 2.32 4.09
CA MET A 43 -15.11 1.78 3.08
C MET A 43 -16.46 1.41 3.68
N GLN A 44 -16.49 0.77 4.86
CA GLN A 44 -17.73 0.45 5.56
C GLN A 44 -18.52 1.71 5.98
N ALA A 45 -17.84 2.74 6.47
CA ALA A 45 -18.47 4.02 6.80
C ALA A 45 -19.09 4.68 5.55
N ILE A 46 -18.38 4.69 4.42
CA ILE A 46 -18.90 5.18 3.13
C ILE A 46 -20.17 4.44 2.74
N VAL A 47 -20.19 3.12 2.83
CA VAL A 47 -21.38 2.30 2.49
C VAL A 47 -22.57 2.68 3.38
N LYS A 48 -22.36 2.91 4.68
CA LYS A 48 -23.43 3.34 5.60
C LYS A 48 -23.99 4.72 5.22
N ILE A 49 -23.13 5.66 4.84
CA ILE A 49 -23.54 6.99 4.39
C ILE A 49 -24.34 6.88 3.08
N LEU A 50 -23.82 6.20 2.07
CA LEU A 50 -24.44 6.10 0.75
C LEU A 50 -25.77 5.33 0.78
N ARG A 51 -25.93 4.39 1.70
CA ARG A 51 -27.21 3.69 1.95
C ARG A 51 -28.18 4.47 2.82
N GLN A 52 -27.81 5.69 3.23
CA GLN A 52 -28.62 6.53 4.12
C GLN A 52 -28.95 5.85 5.47
N GLU A 53 -28.09 4.95 5.93
CA GLU A 53 -28.23 4.28 7.23
C GLU A 53 -27.81 5.22 8.37
N VAL A 54 -27.06 6.29 8.04
CA VAL A 54 -26.65 7.35 8.96
C VAL A 54 -26.73 8.73 8.28
N PRO A 55 -27.04 9.82 9.03
CA PRO A 55 -27.23 11.16 8.47
C PRO A 55 -25.90 11.96 8.39
N HIS A 56 -24.81 11.36 7.86
CA HIS A 56 -23.46 11.93 7.86
C HIS A 56 -22.94 12.20 6.46
N ASN A 57 -23.79 12.71 5.55
CA ASN A 57 -23.43 12.96 4.16
C ASN A 57 -22.21 13.90 4.00
N GLU A 58 -22.08 14.88 4.89
CA GLU A 58 -20.98 15.83 4.93
C GLU A 58 -19.61 15.17 5.24
N GLN A 59 -19.61 13.95 5.79
CA GLN A 59 -18.40 13.21 6.12
C GLN A 59 -17.93 12.30 4.98
N LEU A 60 -18.68 12.17 3.89
CA LEU A 60 -18.33 11.32 2.74
C LEU A 60 -16.95 11.66 2.20
N SER A 61 -16.67 12.95 1.98
CA SER A 61 -15.39 13.42 1.47
C SER A 61 -14.22 13.13 2.42
N LEU A 62 -14.44 13.12 3.74
CA LEU A 62 -13.42 12.75 4.71
C LEU A 62 -12.95 11.31 4.50
N HIS A 63 -13.91 10.37 4.43
CA HIS A 63 -13.60 8.96 4.23
C HIS A 63 -12.99 8.68 2.84
N ALA A 64 -13.47 9.38 1.80
CA ALA A 64 -12.93 9.26 0.45
C ALA A 64 -11.48 9.75 0.35
N ASN A 65 -11.16 10.88 1.00
CA ASN A 65 -9.79 11.38 1.09
C ASN A 65 -8.87 10.41 1.83
N ALA A 66 -9.32 9.86 2.96
CA ALA A 66 -8.54 8.91 3.74
C ALA A 66 -8.18 7.66 2.91
N ILE A 67 -9.13 7.08 2.15
CA ILE A 67 -8.84 5.94 1.27
C ILE A 67 -7.85 6.35 0.17
N ALA A 68 -7.98 7.52 -0.45
CA ALA A 68 -7.05 7.97 -1.49
C ALA A 68 -5.63 8.18 -0.95
N ASP A 69 -5.50 8.76 0.25
CA ASP A 69 -4.20 8.92 0.91
C ASP A 69 -3.56 7.57 1.27
N MET A 70 -4.36 6.61 1.74
CA MET A 70 -3.89 5.25 2.02
C MET A 70 -3.52 4.49 0.74
N ALA A 71 -4.28 4.67 -0.36
CA ALA A 71 -3.97 4.07 -1.64
C ALA A 71 -2.62 4.53 -2.19
N ARG A 72 -2.24 5.79 -1.94
CA ARG A 72 -0.95 6.35 -2.35
C ARG A 72 0.25 5.68 -1.67
N ILE A 73 0.10 5.25 -0.43
CA ILE A 73 1.17 4.56 0.33
C ILE A 73 1.07 3.03 0.25
N ALA A 74 0.03 2.50 -0.42
CA ALA A 74 -0.19 1.06 -0.50
C ALA A 74 1.02 0.26 -1.05
N PRO A 75 1.80 0.74 -2.03
CA PRO A 75 3.00 0.04 -2.48
C PRO A 75 4.03 -0.19 -1.37
N ASP A 76 4.15 0.72 -0.43
CA ASP A 76 5.13 0.64 0.67
C ASP A 76 4.72 -0.40 1.75
N LEU A 77 3.48 -0.90 1.71
CA LEU A 77 2.96 -1.88 2.68
C LEU A 77 3.45 -3.31 2.41
N PHE A 78 4.14 -3.56 1.28
CA PHE A 78 4.53 -4.90 0.85
C PHE A 78 6.04 -5.03 0.61
N PRO A 79 6.90 -4.63 1.58
CA PRO A 79 8.34 -4.78 1.41
C PRO A 79 8.71 -6.25 1.23
N LYS A 80 9.78 -6.51 0.49
CA LYS A 80 10.27 -7.87 0.26
C LYS A 80 10.62 -8.54 1.60
N GLY A 81 10.11 -9.74 1.81
CA GLY A 81 10.32 -10.49 3.06
C GLY A 81 9.26 -10.23 4.12
N SER A 82 8.19 -9.46 3.84
CA SER A 82 7.07 -9.24 4.77
C SER A 82 5.89 -10.20 4.55
N GLN A 83 6.16 -11.44 4.14
CA GLN A 83 5.14 -12.48 4.05
C GLN A 83 4.49 -12.70 5.42
N GLY A 84 3.21 -13.03 5.40
CA GLY A 84 2.48 -13.35 6.61
C GLY A 84 1.07 -12.79 6.66
N ARG A 85 0.30 -13.25 7.65
CA ARG A 85 -1.14 -13.06 7.75
C ARG A 85 -1.82 -13.47 6.45
N GLU A 86 -2.76 -12.67 5.96
CA GLU A 86 -3.56 -12.98 4.77
C GLU A 86 -2.86 -12.65 3.44
N ALA A 87 -1.61 -12.18 3.44
CA ALA A 87 -0.88 -11.82 2.22
C ALA A 87 -0.30 -13.08 1.56
N LEU A 88 -0.79 -13.40 0.36
CA LEU A 88 -0.34 -14.57 -0.41
C LEU A 88 1.08 -14.36 -0.96
N PRO A 89 1.90 -15.43 -1.09
CA PRO A 89 3.24 -15.38 -1.69
C PRO A 89 3.26 -14.79 -3.11
N ALA A 90 2.17 -14.94 -3.86
CA ALA A 90 2.00 -14.41 -5.22
C ALA A 90 2.32 -12.90 -5.33
N ILE A 91 2.14 -12.12 -4.26
CA ILE A 91 2.49 -10.70 -4.21
C ILE A 91 3.96 -10.47 -4.59
N TRP A 92 4.86 -11.30 -4.10
CA TRP A 92 6.31 -11.18 -4.33
C TRP A 92 6.82 -12.06 -5.47
N GLU A 93 6.01 -13.00 -5.92
CA GLU A 93 6.29 -13.88 -7.07
C GLU A 93 5.86 -13.26 -8.40
N GLN A 94 4.82 -12.42 -8.37
CA GLN A 94 4.23 -11.72 -9.52
C GLN A 94 4.22 -10.19 -9.30
N PRO A 95 5.38 -9.55 -9.07
CA PRO A 95 5.43 -8.16 -8.62
C PRO A 95 4.89 -7.16 -9.64
N GLU A 96 4.98 -7.46 -10.93
CA GLU A 96 4.49 -6.58 -12.00
C GLU A 96 2.96 -6.58 -12.04
N ASP A 97 2.33 -7.76 -12.03
CA ASP A 97 0.87 -7.90 -11.98
C ASP A 97 0.30 -7.33 -10.67
N PHE A 98 0.97 -7.58 -9.54
CA PHE A 98 0.57 -6.97 -8.26
C PHE A 98 0.62 -5.44 -8.29
N ALA A 99 1.64 -4.85 -8.93
CA ALA A 99 1.75 -3.40 -9.09
C ALA A 99 0.60 -2.82 -9.92
N GLU A 100 0.14 -3.52 -10.98
CA GLU A 100 -1.03 -3.11 -11.76
C GLU A 100 -2.30 -3.06 -10.91
N HIS A 101 -2.49 -4.01 -9.99
CA HIS A 101 -3.60 -3.98 -9.03
C HIS A 101 -3.53 -2.82 -8.05
N LEU A 102 -2.33 -2.46 -7.57
CA LEU A 102 -2.15 -1.28 -6.71
C LEU A 102 -2.44 0.02 -7.47
N ASP A 103 -2.00 0.13 -8.72
CA ASP A 103 -2.27 1.28 -9.58
C ASP A 103 -3.78 1.42 -9.89
N ALA A 104 -4.46 0.30 -10.13
CA ALA A 104 -5.91 0.27 -10.30
C ALA A 104 -6.64 0.75 -9.03
N PHE A 105 -6.20 0.29 -7.85
CA PHE A 105 -6.74 0.76 -6.57
C PHE A 105 -6.52 2.25 -6.37
N HIS A 106 -5.29 2.75 -6.58
CA HIS A 106 -4.98 4.17 -6.45
C HIS A 106 -5.83 5.03 -7.42
N SER A 107 -5.94 4.63 -8.68
CA SER A 107 -6.74 5.33 -9.67
C SER A 107 -8.22 5.38 -9.32
N ALA A 108 -8.78 4.26 -8.83
CA ALA A 108 -10.18 4.18 -8.41
C ALA A 108 -10.44 5.02 -7.14
N ALA A 109 -9.51 5.03 -6.18
CA ALA A 109 -9.59 5.83 -4.97
C ALA A 109 -9.58 7.34 -5.28
N GLU A 110 -8.69 7.80 -6.18
CA GLU A 110 -8.66 9.19 -6.63
C GLU A 110 -9.92 9.58 -7.42
N ALA A 111 -10.47 8.67 -8.24
CA ALA A 111 -11.73 8.90 -8.92
C ALA A 111 -12.90 9.05 -7.93
N PHE A 112 -12.97 8.17 -6.93
CA PHE A 112 -13.98 8.25 -5.89
C PHE A 112 -13.85 9.51 -5.04
N LYS A 113 -12.66 9.93 -4.66
CA LYS A 113 -12.39 11.18 -3.96
C LYS A 113 -12.93 12.40 -4.72
N LYS A 114 -12.69 12.47 -6.04
CA LYS A 114 -13.21 13.53 -6.91
C LYS A 114 -14.74 13.50 -6.98
N ALA A 115 -15.31 12.31 -7.12
CA ALA A 115 -16.77 12.11 -7.14
C ALA A 115 -17.42 12.56 -5.83
N ALA A 116 -16.87 12.16 -4.67
CA ALA A 116 -17.36 12.55 -3.37
C ALA A 116 -17.34 14.08 -3.17
N ALA A 117 -16.31 14.75 -3.68
CA ALA A 117 -16.20 16.21 -3.63
C ALA A 117 -17.20 16.93 -4.55
N SER A 118 -17.68 16.30 -5.63
CA SER A 118 -18.66 16.89 -6.54
C SER A 118 -20.08 16.92 -5.97
N GLY A 119 -20.41 16.01 -5.08
CA GLY A 119 -21.76 15.83 -4.55
C GLY A 119 -22.77 15.22 -5.53
N ASP A 120 -22.35 14.87 -6.75
CA ASP A 120 -23.23 14.27 -7.75
C ASP A 120 -23.44 12.78 -7.49
N ALA A 121 -24.69 12.41 -7.21
CA ALA A 121 -25.05 11.06 -6.76
C ALA A 121 -24.75 9.97 -7.82
N ALA A 122 -24.91 10.28 -9.12
CA ALA A 122 -24.65 9.31 -10.19
C ALA A 122 -23.15 9.06 -10.34
N THR A 123 -22.35 10.12 -10.31
CA THR A 123 -20.88 10.06 -10.34
C THR A 123 -20.34 9.31 -9.11
N ILE A 124 -20.87 9.60 -7.92
CA ILE A 124 -20.52 8.90 -6.68
C ILE A 124 -20.82 7.41 -6.78
N GLY A 125 -22.04 7.06 -7.25
CA GLY A 125 -22.47 5.67 -7.40
C GLY A 125 -21.59 4.86 -8.37
N SER A 126 -21.20 5.46 -9.49
CA SER A 126 -20.28 4.83 -10.44
C SER A 126 -18.88 4.65 -9.85
N ALA A 127 -18.35 5.70 -9.22
CA ALA A 127 -16.99 5.70 -8.68
C ALA A 127 -16.81 4.73 -7.50
N ILE A 128 -17.80 4.62 -6.59
CA ILE A 128 -17.74 3.64 -5.48
C ILE A 128 -17.79 2.21 -6.00
N GLY A 129 -18.55 1.96 -7.09
CA GLY A 129 -18.56 0.67 -7.76
C GLY A 129 -17.18 0.30 -8.30
N GLY A 130 -16.49 1.22 -8.96
CA GLY A 130 -15.13 1.05 -9.46
C GLY A 130 -14.12 0.79 -8.34
N LEU A 131 -14.22 1.54 -7.24
CA LEU A 131 -13.37 1.34 -6.07
C LEU A 131 -13.58 -0.05 -5.47
N GLY A 132 -14.82 -0.49 -5.30
CA GLY A 132 -15.13 -1.83 -4.81
C GLY A 132 -14.58 -2.95 -5.70
N GLN A 133 -14.65 -2.77 -7.03
CA GLN A 133 -14.09 -3.73 -7.99
C GLN A 133 -12.56 -3.82 -7.90
N SER A 134 -11.86 -2.69 -7.73
CA SER A 134 -10.39 -2.71 -7.58
C SER A 134 -9.97 -3.43 -6.30
N CYS A 135 -10.67 -3.21 -5.18
CA CYS A 135 -10.44 -3.97 -3.93
C CYS A 135 -10.63 -5.47 -4.14
N LYS A 136 -11.75 -5.86 -4.75
CA LYS A 136 -12.08 -7.27 -5.00
C LYS A 136 -11.06 -7.93 -5.92
N GLY A 137 -10.70 -7.30 -7.03
CA GLY A 137 -9.76 -7.88 -8.00
C GLY A 137 -8.38 -8.18 -7.40
N CYS A 138 -7.86 -7.28 -6.56
CA CYS A 138 -6.61 -7.52 -5.84
C CYS A 138 -6.77 -8.63 -4.78
N HIS A 139 -7.84 -8.59 -3.97
CA HIS A 139 -8.08 -9.57 -2.92
C HIS A 139 -8.29 -10.98 -3.47
N ASP A 140 -8.98 -11.16 -4.57
CA ASP A 140 -9.20 -12.47 -5.20
C ASP A 140 -7.88 -13.17 -5.61
N SER A 141 -6.84 -12.39 -5.93
CA SER A 141 -5.56 -12.93 -6.42
C SER A 141 -4.46 -12.99 -5.36
N TYR A 142 -4.50 -12.10 -4.37
CA TYR A 142 -3.36 -11.81 -3.49
C TYR A 142 -3.66 -11.89 -1.98
N ARG A 143 -4.90 -12.18 -1.60
CA ARG A 143 -5.31 -12.32 -0.22
C ARG A 143 -5.89 -13.70 0.07
N GLU A 144 -5.50 -14.31 1.18
CA GLU A 144 -6.10 -15.53 1.74
C GLU A 144 -7.50 -15.20 2.31
N GLU A 145 -8.50 -16.08 2.10
CA GLU A 145 -9.86 -15.96 2.62
C GLU A 145 -9.97 -16.32 4.11
#